data_30d480f4438137e97b6efc1a3cba97e3
#
_entry.id   30d480f4438137e97b6efc1a3cba97e3
#
_cell.length_a   1.000
_cell.length_b   1.000
_cell.length_c   1.000
_cell.angle_alpha   90.00
_cell.angle_beta   90.00
_cell.angle_gamma   90.00
#
_symmetry.space_group_name_H-M   'P 1'
#
loop_
_entity.id
_entity.type
_entity.pdbx_description
1 polymer ?
#
loop_
_entity_poly.entity_id
_entity_poly.type
_entity_poly.pdbx_seq_one_letter_code
_entity_poly.pdbx_strand_id
1 'polypeptide(L)'
;MIVVLKSADFAMFTAFTRGFNPVGDLPLMAAAFRLTMGSIGFPAAVGAVIAVIFAILLLAAVLWWAMGVWARLVLPRPARIAAAGCAVLAIGLVAADVGSIIARWQVPFNSPGSAFTARVGVERVALIGRTLGNLRAFNELARSDPFSDRSDLLDRIDRDVLVLFIESYGRTSMDTPFYADVHLPLLADATRRLDDLGLEMRSAYLGSPTRGGQSWLAHATFANGMRVDGQARYQAALASGRETLFHIAGRSGFHTAAVMPAITLEWPEAALMGFETVLPAADLGYRGLPFNWVTMPDQFTLAALDRLLRDPPSDRRLFAQVALISSHAPWVPIPTLIPWDDLGDGTVFNDMAQSGDRPDVVWRDHDRVRDQYRLSITYALETVVDYAARHAGNPPLIIVVGDHQAAGFIALDERPDVPVHLIGPPDLLAHIEQWGWTPGLVPADDAPLLPMEQMRDMLLDAFTQAPPTGPQLGGIPPANGG
;
A
#
# COMPACT_ATOMS: atom_id res chain seq x y z
N MET A 1 -0.99 -23.87 -20.52
CA MET A 1 -0.12 -22.86 -19.86
C MET A 1 -0.59 -21.44 -20.12
N ILE A 2 -0.71 -20.97 -21.37
CA ILE A 2 -1.11 -19.56 -21.67
C ILE A 2 -2.49 -19.18 -21.13
N VAL A 3 -3.49 -20.04 -21.25
CA VAL A 3 -4.84 -19.78 -20.69
C VAL A 3 -4.75 -19.55 -19.19
N VAL A 4 -4.01 -20.39 -18.46
CA VAL A 4 -3.81 -20.26 -17.01
C VAL A 4 -3.10 -18.94 -16.67
N LEU A 5 -2.01 -18.60 -17.41
CA LEU A 5 -1.30 -17.33 -17.21
C LEU A 5 -2.19 -16.11 -17.49
N LYS A 6 -2.99 -16.16 -18.56
CA LYS A 6 -3.91 -15.06 -18.89
C LYS A 6 -5.08 -14.94 -17.90
N SER A 7 -5.58 -16.04 -17.37
CA SER A 7 -6.57 -16.01 -16.28
C SER A 7 -5.97 -15.41 -15.01
N ALA A 8 -4.74 -15.76 -14.67
CA ALA A 8 -4.01 -15.14 -13.56
C ALA A 8 -3.73 -13.64 -13.80
N ASP A 9 -3.32 -13.26 -15.01
CA ASP A 9 -3.17 -11.85 -15.40
C ASP A 9 -4.48 -11.09 -15.23
N PHE A 10 -5.59 -11.65 -15.70
CA PHE A 10 -6.91 -11.03 -15.60
C PHE A 10 -7.33 -10.85 -14.13
N ALA A 11 -7.17 -11.88 -13.29
CA ALA A 11 -7.47 -11.80 -11.87
C ALA A 11 -6.62 -10.72 -11.16
N MET A 12 -5.30 -10.70 -11.44
CA MET A 12 -4.40 -9.71 -10.86
C MET A 12 -4.66 -8.31 -11.37
N PHE A 13 -5.02 -8.16 -12.65
CA PHE A 13 -5.39 -6.86 -13.19
C PHE A 13 -6.68 -6.32 -12.58
N THR A 14 -7.67 -7.19 -12.36
CA THR A 14 -8.94 -6.81 -11.73
C THR A 14 -8.75 -6.41 -10.25
N ALA A 15 -7.88 -7.14 -9.53
CA ALA A 15 -7.66 -6.90 -8.11
C ALA A 15 -6.63 -5.78 -7.83
N PHE A 16 -5.57 -5.69 -8.65
CA PHE A 16 -4.39 -4.85 -8.35
C PHE A 16 -3.91 -4.02 -9.55
N THR A 17 -4.69 -3.92 -10.63
CA THR A 17 -4.38 -3.13 -11.85
C THR A 17 -3.04 -3.46 -12.52
N ARG A 18 -2.47 -4.63 -12.27
CA ARG A 18 -1.19 -5.09 -12.82
C ARG A 18 -1.23 -6.56 -13.25
N GLY A 19 -0.28 -6.96 -14.10
CA GLY A 19 -0.13 -8.37 -14.52
C GLY A 19 0.41 -9.27 -13.41
N PHE A 20 0.12 -10.56 -13.53
CA PHE A 20 0.60 -11.61 -12.61
C PHE A 20 2.13 -11.80 -12.71
N ASN A 21 2.82 -11.79 -11.58
CA ASN A 21 4.24 -12.11 -11.48
C ASN A 21 4.44 -13.51 -10.85
N PRO A 22 4.92 -14.52 -11.60
CA PRO A 22 5.02 -15.88 -11.10
C PRO A 22 5.95 -16.07 -9.88
N VAL A 23 6.86 -15.14 -9.63
CA VAL A 23 7.76 -15.17 -8.46
C VAL A 23 7.18 -14.35 -7.32
N GLY A 24 6.75 -13.13 -7.64
CA GLY A 24 6.33 -12.15 -6.62
C GLY A 24 4.97 -12.43 -6.01
N ASP A 25 4.07 -13.07 -6.77
CA ASP A 25 2.66 -13.20 -6.37
C ASP A 25 2.30 -14.59 -5.81
N LEU A 26 3.23 -15.55 -5.80
CA LEU A 26 2.97 -16.86 -5.18
C LEU A 26 2.49 -16.76 -3.72
N PRO A 27 3.06 -15.90 -2.86
CA PRO A 27 2.58 -15.75 -1.49
C PRO A 27 1.13 -15.24 -1.40
N LEU A 28 0.66 -14.46 -2.38
CA LEU A 28 -0.74 -13.99 -2.43
C LEU A 28 -1.74 -15.13 -2.62
N MET A 29 -1.33 -16.26 -3.18
CA MET A 29 -2.21 -17.44 -3.30
C MET A 29 -2.61 -17.99 -1.93
N ALA A 30 -1.68 -18.02 -0.97
CA ALA A 30 -1.98 -18.42 0.40
C ALA A 30 -2.91 -17.41 1.10
N ALA A 31 -2.71 -16.12 0.87
CA ALA A 31 -3.57 -15.08 1.39
C ALA A 31 -4.99 -15.17 0.79
N ALA A 32 -5.11 -15.38 -0.53
CA ALA A 32 -6.38 -15.59 -1.21
C ALA A 32 -7.12 -16.82 -0.68
N PHE A 33 -6.41 -17.91 -0.42
CA PHE A 33 -7.00 -19.10 0.19
C PHE A 33 -7.53 -18.81 1.61
N ARG A 34 -6.76 -18.13 2.46
CA ARG A 34 -7.19 -17.75 3.81
C ARG A 34 -8.42 -16.84 3.77
N LEU A 35 -8.44 -15.86 2.87
CA LEU A 35 -9.58 -14.96 2.69
C LEU A 35 -10.84 -15.73 2.25
N THR A 36 -10.68 -16.63 1.28
CA THR A 36 -11.79 -17.49 0.81
C THR A 36 -12.29 -18.39 1.94
N MET A 37 -11.39 -18.98 2.71
CA MET A 37 -11.72 -19.81 3.88
C MET A 37 -12.50 -19.01 4.94
N GLY A 38 -12.11 -17.76 5.20
CA GLY A 38 -12.82 -16.87 6.12
C GLY A 38 -14.22 -16.47 5.61
N SER A 39 -14.39 -16.33 4.28
CA SER A 39 -15.63 -15.86 3.67
C SER A 39 -16.68 -16.97 3.47
N ILE A 40 -16.27 -18.15 3.01
CA ILE A 40 -17.17 -19.25 2.63
C ILE A 40 -16.94 -20.57 3.39
N GLY A 41 -15.99 -20.56 4.35
CA GLY A 41 -15.64 -21.69 5.18
C GLY A 41 -14.61 -22.64 4.53
N PHE A 42 -13.90 -23.41 5.39
CA PHE A 42 -12.81 -24.30 4.97
C PHE A 42 -13.21 -25.34 3.92
N PRO A 43 -14.34 -26.09 4.05
CA PRO A 43 -14.69 -27.11 3.05
C PRO A 43 -14.95 -26.51 1.66
N ALA A 44 -15.61 -25.35 1.59
CA ALA A 44 -15.91 -24.67 0.32
C ALA A 44 -14.63 -24.08 -0.31
N ALA A 45 -13.72 -23.53 0.48
CA ALA A 45 -12.42 -23.05 0.00
C ALA A 45 -11.56 -24.19 -0.59
N VAL A 46 -11.49 -25.34 0.07
CA VAL A 46 -10.83 -26.56 -0.45
C VAL A 46 -11.50 -27.03 -1.72
N GLY A 47 -12.83 -27.07 -1.76
CA GLY A 47 -13.62 -27.42 -2.94
C GLY A 47 -13.31 -26.52 -4.14
N ALA A 48 -13.18 -25.21 -3.92
CA ALA A 48 -12.82 -24.25 -4.95
C ALA A 48 -11.40 -24.51 -5.52
N VAL A 49 -10.41 -24.79 -4.67
CA VAL A 49 -9.06 -25.14 -5.11
C VAL A 49 -9.05 -26.42 -5.94
N ILE A 50 -9.76 -27.47 -5.48
CA ILE A 50 -9.89 -28.74 -6.22
C ILE A 50 -10.56 -28.51 -7.57
N ALA A 51 -11.62 -27.69 -7.64
CA ALA A 51 -12.31 -27.36 -8.89
C ALA A 51 -11.38 -26.65 -9.89
N VAL A 52 -10.54 -25.72 -9.44
CA VAL A 52 -9.54 -25.03 -10.28
C VAL A 52 -8.50 -26.02 -10.81
N ILE A 53 -7.94 -26.88 -9.95
CA ILE A 53 -6.97 -27.91 -10.36
C ILE A 53 -7.61 -28.85 -11.38
N PHE A 54 -8.83 -29.33 -11.12
CA PHE A 54 -9.56 -30.20 -12.04
C PHE A 54 -9.82 -29.54 -13.39
N ALA A 55 -10.21 -28.27 -13.42
CA ALA A 55 -10.42 -27.52 -14.65
C ALA A 55 -9.13 -27.41 -15.47
N ILE A 56 -7.99 -27.17 -14.83
CA ILE A 56 -6.66 -27.13 -15.49
C ILE A 56 -6.31 -28.49 -16.08
N LEU A 57 -6.48 -29.56 -15.31
CA LEU A 57 -6.20 -30.93 -15.77
C LEU A 57 -7.12 -31.36 -16.92
N LEU A 58 -8.41 -31.00 -16.82
CA LEU A 58 -9.39 -31.28 -17.89
C LEU A 58 -9.00 -30.54 -19.17
N LEU A 59 -8.64 -29.25 -19.08
CA LEU A 59 -8.15 -28.47 -20.22
C LEU A 59 -6.88 -29.11 -20.85
N ALA A 60 -5.93 -29.53 -20.01
CA ALA A 60 -4.74 -30.20 -20.47
C ALA A 60 -5.06 -31.53 -21.19
N ALA A 61 -5.99 -32.34 -20.63
CA ALA A 61 -6.43 -33.60 -21.22
C ALA A 61 -7.15 -33.38 -22.57
N VAL A 62 -8.03 -32.39 -22.66
CA VAL A 62 -8.72 -32.03 -23.90
C VAL A 62 -7.73 -31.60 -24.98
N LEU A 63 -6.76 -30.74 -24.63
CA LEU A 63 -5.72 -30.30 -25.57
C LEU A 63 -4.85 -31.48 -26.02
N TRP A 64 -4.45 -32.35 -25.09
CA TRP A 64 -3.69 -33.55 -25.39
C TRP A 64 -4.44 -34.49 -26.35
N TRP A 65 -5.74 -34.73 -26.07
CA TRP A 65 -6.61 -35.51 -26.93
C TRP A 65 -6.74 -34.88 -28.34
N ALA A 66 -6.99 -33.57 -28.40
CA ALA A 66 -7.07 -32.83 -29.66
C ALA A 66 -5.79 -32.96 -30.50
N MET A 67 -4.63 -32.76 -29.85
CA MET A 67 -3.33 -32.94 -30.50
C MET A 67 -3.15 -34.39 -31.02
N GLY A 68 -3.58 -35.38 -30.24
CA GLY A 68 -3.56 -36.81 -30.66
C GLY A 68 -4.45 -37.08 -31.87
N VAL A 69 -5.61 -36.42 -31.97
CA VAL A 69 -6.48 -36.49 -33.17
C VAL A 69 -5.79 -35.89 -34.40
N TRP A 70 -5.19 -34.70 -34.24
CA TRP A 70 -4.44 -34.06 -35.32
C TRP A 70 -3.24 -34.85 -35.78
N ALA A 71 -2.49 -35.47 -34.87
CA ALA A 71 -1.32 -36.31 -35.16
C ALA A 71 -1.66 -37.55 -35.99
N ARG A 72 -2.91 -38.01 -35.95
CA ARG A 72 -3.41 -39.19 -36.71
C ARG A 72 -3.86 -38.83 -38.13
N LEU A 73 -3.88 -37.55 -38.51
CA LEU A 73 -4.24 -37.13 -39.85
C LEU A 73 -3.17 -37.58 -40.86
N VAL A 74 -3.53 -38.46 -41.78
CA VAL A 74 -2.65 -38.90 -42.88
C VAL A 74 -2.85 -37.93 -44.03
N LEU A 75 -1.94 -36.97 -44.18
CA LEU A 75 -1.94 -36.05 -45.31
C LEU A 75 -1.27 -36.62 -46.55
N PRO A 76 -1.75 -36.43 -47.77
CA PRO A 76 -1.05 -36.82 -48.98
C PRO A 76 0.28 -36.05 -49.12
N ARG A 77 1.25 -36.65 -49.87
CA ARG A 77 2.61 -36.08 -50.00
C ARG A 77 2.67 -34.58 -50.27
N PRO A 78 1.92 -34.02 -51.27
CA PRO A 78 2.01 -32.58 -51.54
C PRO A 78 1.50 -31.72 -50.38
N ALA A 79 0.46 -32.17 -49.67
CA ALA A 79 -0.05 -31.46 -48.52
C ALA A 79 0.94 -31.51 -47.31
N ARG A 80 1.70 -32.57 -47.13
CA ARG A 80 2.76 -32.66 -46.12
C ARG A 80 3.90 -31.67 -46.42
N ILE A 81 4.33 -31.58 -47.69
CA ILE A 81 5.38 -30.63 -48.11
C ILE A 81 4.92 -29.19 -47.88
N ALA A 82 3.69 -28.86 -48.30
CA ALA A 82 3.11 -27.55 -48.07
C ALA A 82 3.00 -27.20 -46.53
N ALA A 83 2.51 -28.18 -45.73
CA ALA A 83 2.40 -27.98 -44.30
C ALA A 83 3.78 -27.79 -43.63
N ALA A 84 4.80 -28.56 -44.06
CA ALA A 84 6.17 -28.38 -43.58
C ALA A 84 6.76 -27.03 -43.96
N GLY A 85 6.52 -26.55 -45.17
CA GLY A 85 6.92 -25.20 -45.61
C GLY A 85 6.27 -24.09 -44.82
N CYS A 86 4.95 -24.21 -44.59
CA CYS A 86 4.21 -23.26 -43.72
C CYS A 86 4.73 -23.29 -42.26
N ALA A 87 5.07 -24.48 -41.73
CA ALA A 87 5.62 -24.60 -40.39
C ALA A 87 7.00 -23.93 -40.26
N VAL A 88 7.89 -24.15 -41.24
CA VAL A 88 9.21 -23.49 -41.28
C VAL A 88 9.08 -21.98 -41.36
N LEU A 89 8.18 -21.48 -42.23
CA LEU A 89 7.91 -20.04 -42.34
C LEU A 89 7.36 -19.48 -41.03
N ALA A 90 6.38 -20.15 -40.40
CA ALA A 90 5.82 -19.75 -39.12
C ALA A 90 6.88 -19.72 -38.01
N ILE A 91 7.75 -20.74 -37.93
CA ILE A 91 8.87 -20.78 -36.99
C ILE A 91 9.85 -19.63 -37.24
N GLY A 92 10.18 -19.34 -38.51
CA GLY A 92 11.06 -18.22 -38.86
C GLY A 92 10.47 -16.87 -38.45
N LEU A 93 9.17 -16.64 -38.71
CA LEU A 93 8.47 -15.42 -38.28
C LEU A 93 8.42 -15.28 -36.74
N VAL A 94 8.14 -16.38 -36.03
CA VAL A 94 8.15 -16.40 -34.57
C VAL A 94 9.56 -16.13 -34.04
N ALA A 95 10.59 -16.74 -34.62
CA ALA A 95 11.97 -16.51 -34.20
C ALA A 95 12.41 -15.06 -34.45
N ALA A 96 12.03 -14.46 -35.59
CA ALA A 96 12.32 -13.07 -35.89
C ALA A 96 11.61 -12.10 -34.91
N ASP A 97 10.34 -12.36 -34.62
CA ASP A 97 9.56 -11.55 -33.69
C ASP A 97 10.07 -11.66 -32.23
N VAL A 98 10.33 -12.87 -31.74
CA VAL A 98 10.92 -13.10 -30.43
C VAL A 98 12.35 -12.55 -30.34
N GLY A 99 13.14 -12.72 -31.41
CA GLY A 99 14.49 -12.16 -31.49
C GLY A 99 14.51 -10.63 -31.42
N SER A 100 13.47 -9.97 -31.95
CA SER A 100 13.35 -8.50 -31.84
C SER A 100 13.19 -8.03 -30.40
N ILE A 101 12.55 -8.82 -29.55
CA ILE A 101 12.40 -8.51 -28.12
C ILE A 101 13.74 -8.64 -27.38
N ILE A 102 14.52 -9.68 -27.71
CA ILE A 102 15.79 -9.99 -27.04
C ILE A 102 16.92 -9.10 -27.55
N ALA A 103 17.04 -8.97 -28.88
CA ALA A 103 18.15 -8.27 -29.54
C ALA A 103 17.84 -6.81 -29.89
N ARG A 104 16.66 -6.29 -29.55
CA ARG A 104 16.21 -4.92 -29.76
C ARG A 104 16.25 -4.44 -31.23
N TRP A 105 16.16 -5.36 -32.20
CA TRP A 105 15.97 -4.97 -33.61
C TRP A 105 14.48 -4.73 -33.93
N GLN A 106 14.22 -3.97 -34.97
CA GLN A 106 12.85 -3.76 -35.44
C GLN A 106 12.54 -4.75 -36.58
N VAL A 107 11.38 -5.43 -36.49
CA VAL A 107 10.86 -6.22 -37.59
C VAL A 107 9.92 -5.34 -38.42
N PRO A 108 9.97 -5.41 -39.77
CA PRO A 108 9.18 -4.53 -40.65
C PRO A 108 7.72 -5.00 -40.85
N PHE A 109 7.19 -5.80 -39.95
CA PHE A 109 5.83 -6.34 -40.02
C PHE A 109 5.20 -6.39 -38.63
N ASN A 110 3.88 -6.40 -38.56
CA ASN A 110 3.15 -6.58 -37.33
C ASN A 110 3.33 -8.00 -36.81
N SER A 111 3.50 -8.14 -35.50
CA SER A 111 3.69 -9.44 -34.85
C SER A 111 2.59 -10.43 -35.23
N PRO A 112 2.94 -11.58 -35.84
CA PRO A 112 1.95 -12.57 -36.22
C PRO A 112 1.31 -13.18 -34.98
N GLY A 113 0.00 -13.48 -35.03
CA GLY A 113 -0.72 -14.11 -33.94
C GLY A 113 -0.11 -15.44 -33.48
N SER A 114 0.61 -16.15 -34.38
CA SER A 114 1.36 -17.38 -34.07
C SER A 114 2.55 -17.13 -33.12
N ALA A 115 3.10 -15.92 -33.08
CA ALA A 115 4.21 -15.55 -32.19
C ALA A 115 3.75 -15.22 -30.76
N PHE A 116 2.45 -14.98 -30.54
CA PHE A 116 1.91 -14.56 -29.26
C PHE A 116 2.32 -15.45 -28.08
N THR A 117 2.22 -16.77 -28.24
CA THR A 117 2.61 -17.75 -27.20
C THR A 117 4.09 -17.68 -26.85
N ALA A 118 4.95 -17.61 -27.85
CA ALA A 118 6.40 -17.54 -27.67
C ALA A 118 6.80 -16.20 -27.05
N ARG A 119 6.22 -15.09 -27.49
CA ARG A 119 6.41 -13.75 -26.93
C ARG A 119 6.08 -13.72 -25.45
N VAL A 120 4.86 -14.14 -25.06
CA VAL A 120 4.44 -14.21 -23.66
C VAL A 120 5.41 -15.08 -22.84
N GLY A 121 5.88 -16.21 -23.40
CA GLY A 121 6.86 -17.05 -22.74
C GLY A 121 8.17 -16.34 -22.45
N VAL A 122 8.74 -15.66 -23.46
CA VAL A 122 10.00 -14.90 -23.32
C VAL A 122 9.85 -13.72 -22.36
N GLU A 123 8.77 -12.98 -22.48
CA GLU A 123 8.46 -11.86 -21.56
C GLU A 123 8.38 -12.33 -20.10
N ARG A 124 7.77 -13.52 -19.85
CA ARG A 124 7.70 -14.11 -18.50
C ARG A 124 9.06 -14.57 -17.99
N VAL A 125 9.88 -15.20 -18.83
CA VAL A 125 11.24 -15.58 -18.43
C VAL A 125 12.08 -14.35 -18.10
N ALA A 126 11.99 -13.32 -18.92
CA ALA A 126 12.66 -12.04 -18.68
C ALA A 126 12.15 -11.37 -17.40
N LEU A 127 10.84 -11.40 -17.14
CA LEU A 127 10.25 -10.90 -15.90
C LEU A 127 10.79 -11.64 -14.67
N ILE A 128 10.81 -12.96 -14.71
CA ILE A 128 11.37 -13.80 -13.63
C ILE A 128 12.83 -13.43 -13.37
N GLY A 129 13.65 -13.33 -14.42
CA GLY A 129 15.07 -12.96 -14.30
C GLY A 129 15.26 -11.59 -13.67
N ARG A 130 14.49 -10.60 -14.13
CA ARG A 130 14.51 -9.25 -13.53
C ARG A 130 14.06 -9.25 -12.07
N THR A 131 12.98 -9.95 -11.74
CA THR A 131 12.48 -10.05 -10.37
C THR A 131 13.52 -10.66 -9.43
N LEU A 132 14.18 -11.76 -9.85
CA LEU A 132 15.22 -12.38 -9.05
C LEU A 132 16.46 -11.48 -8.90
N GLY A 133 16.87 -10.77 -9.95
CA GLY A 133 17.95 -9.77 -9.89
C GLY A 133 17.63 -8.64 -8.92
N ASN A 134 16.42 -8.09 -9.02
CA ASN A 134 15.95 -7.01 -8.14
C ASN A 134 15.85 -7.47 -6.67
N LEU A 135 15.43 -8.72 -6.41
CA LEU A 135 15.40 -9.26 -5.04
C LEU A 135 16.79 -9.45 -4.46
N ARG A 136 17.78 -9.84 -5.26
CA ARG A 136 19.18 -9.91 -4.80
C ARG A 136 19.72 -8.54 -4.39
N ALA A 137 19.54 -7.53 -5.26
CA ALA A 137 19.94 -6.16 -4.95
C ALA A 137 19.22 -5.61 -3.73
N PHE A 138 17.92 -5.92 -3.57
CA PHE A 138 17.12 -5.56 -2.40
C PHE A 138 17.68 -6.19 -1.12
N ASN A 139 18.04 -7.48 -1.15
CA ASN A 139 18.61 -8.17 0.00
C ASN A 139 20.02 -7.65 0.36
N GLU A 140 20.81 -7.21 -0.62
CA GLU A 140 22.09 -6.55 -0.37
C GLU A 140 21.90 -5.20 0.34
N LEU A 141 20.95 -4.39 -0.14
CA LEU A 141 20.57 -3.13 0.51
C LEU A 141 20.06 -3.35 1.95
N ALA A 142 19.26 -4.39 2.17
CA ALA A 142 18.71 -4.71 3.49
C ALA A 142 19.80 -5.01 4.54
N ARG A 143 20.95 -5.54 4.11
CA ARG A 143 22.09 -5.83 4.99
C ARG A 143 22.95 -4.58 5.31
N SER A 144 22.78 -3.50 4.58
CA SER A 144 23.51 -2.26 4.73
C SER A 144 22.64 -1.22 5.46
N ASP A 145 22.46 -1.40 6.77
CA ASP A 145 21.70 -0.46 7.60
C ASP A 145 22.66 0.45 8.39
N PRO A 146 22.66 1.78 8.12
CA PRO A 146 23.56 2.70 8.83
C PRO A 146 23.19 2.89 10.30
N PHE A 147 22.03 2.40 10.74
CA PHE A 147 21.55 2.57 12.11
C PHE A 147 21.60 1.28 12.95
N SER A 148 22.04 0.14 12.39
CA SER A 148 22.00 -1.18 13.05
C SER A 148 22.80 -1.22 14.37
N ASP A 149 23.93 -0.55 14.42
CA ASP A 149 24.85 -0.60 15.56
C ASP A 149 24.71 0.59 16.52
N ARG A 150 23.71 1.46 16.30
CA ARG A 150 23.50 2.67 17.11
C ARG A 150 22.44 2.42 18.19
N SER A 151 22.72 2.82 19.43
CA SER A 151 21.82 2.67 20.57
C SER A 151 21.20 4.00 21.05
N ASP A 152 21.67 5.12 20.51
CA ASP A 152 21.38 6.48 20.95
C ASP A 152 20.42 7.20 20.00
N LEU A 153 19.47 6.47 19.41
CA LEU A 153 18.55 7.01 18.41
C LEU A 153 17.27 7.57 19.06
N LEU A 154 16.65 8.55 18.39
CA LEU A 154 15.39 9.21 18.77
C LEU A 154 15.42 9.90 20.13
N ASP A 155 16.60 10.25 20.64
CA ASP A 155 16.81 10.84 21.97
C ASP A 155 16.32 12.29 22.10
N ARG A 156 16.02 12.96 20.97
CA ARG A 156 15.38 14.28 20.94
C ARG A 156 13.86 14.24 21.12
N ILE A 157 13.26 13.07 21.07
CA ILE A 157 11.82 12.93 21.24
C ILE A 157 11.51 12.60 22.70
N ASP A 158 10.86 13.52 23.39
CA ASP A 158 10.49 13.43 24.80
C ASP A 158 9.01 13.10 25.03
N ARG A 159 8.27 12.72 23.97
CA ARG A 159 6.82 12.51 23.94
C ARG A 159 6.41 11.33 23.07
N ASP A 160 5.11 11.01 23.07
CA ASP A 160 4.55 10.00 22.18
C ASP A 160 4.75 10.38 20.72
N VAL A 161 4.89 9.36 19.86
CA VAL A 161 4.94 9.49 18.41
C VAL A 161 3.82 8.66 17.80
N LEU A 162 3.00 9.28 16.96
CA LEU A 162 1.88 8.64 16.29
C LEU A 162 2.07 8.76 14.78
N VAL A 163 2.26 7.63 14.11
CA VAL A 163 2.28 7.53 12.64
C VAL A 163 0.90 7.13 12.16
N LEU A 164 0.13 8.09 11.68
CA LEU A 164 -1.25 7.93 11.23
C LEU A 164 -1.28 7.77 9.71
N PHE A 165 -1.58 6.58 9.23
CA PHE A 165 -1.81 6.33 7.82
C PHE A 165 -3.29 6.55 7.50
N ILE A 166 -3.59 7.51 6.61
CA ILE A 166 -4.93 7.72 6.08
C ILE A 166 -5.05 6.93 4.78
N GLU A 167 -5.98 5.97 4.78
CA GLU A 167 -6.31 5.13 3.63
C GLU A 167 -6.68 5.96 2.40
N SER A 168 -6.06 5.67 1.26
CA SER A 168 -6.35 6.30 -0.04
C SER A 168 -6.19 7.84 -0.08
N TYR A 169 -5.49 8.46 0.86
CA TYR A 169 -5.21 9.89 0.89
C TYR A 169 -4.09 10.25 -0.06
N GLY A 170 -4.44 10.51 -1.31
CA GLY A 170 -3.49 10.80 -2.38
C GLY A 170 -3.34 12.28 -2.70
N ARG A 171 -2.33 12.60 -3.51
CA ARG A 171 -2.06 13.94 -4.02
C ARG A 171 -3.25 14.54 -4.78
N THR A 172 -4.14 13.71 -5.31
CA THR A 172 -5.40 14.14 -5.91
C THR A 172 -6.22 15.07 -5.01
N SER A 173 -6.12 14.91 -3.69
CA SER A 173 -6.78 15.79 -2.71
C SER A 173 -6.30 17.23 -2.79
N MET A 174 -5.09 17.48 -3.31
CA MET A 174 -4.48 18.81 -3.42
C MET A 174 -4.57 19.38 -4.85
N ASP A 175 -4.41 18.51 -5.87
CA ASP A 175 -4.19 18.96 -7.25
C ASP A 175 -5.42 18.79 -8.16
N THR A 176 -6.35 17.87 -7.82
CA THR A 176 -7.56 17.67 -8.63
C THR A 176 -8.65 18.62 -8.16
N PRO A 177 -9.12 19.57 -8.99
CA PRO A 177 -10.03 20.64 -8.55
C PRO A 177 -11.26 20.12 -7.82
N PHE A 178 -11.85 19.02 -8.29
CA PHE A 178 -13.03 18.41 -7.68
C PHE A 178 -12.85 18.05 -6.19
N TYR A 179 -11.64 17.73 -5.75
CA TYR A 179 -11.28 17.41 -4.36
C TYR A 179 -10.64 18.63 -3.68
N ALA A 180 -9.72 19.28 -4.37
CA ALA A 180 -8.94 20.41 -3.86
C ALA A 180 -9.83 21.57 -3.39
N ASP A 181 -10.92 21.86 -4.10
CA ASP A 181 -11.89 22.92 -3.74
C ASP A 181 -12.52 22.73 -2.35
N VAL A 182 -12.50 21.50 -1.80
CA VAL A 182 -12.98 21.19 -0.45
C VAL A 182 -11.83 20.98 0.52
N HIS A 183 -10.83 20.19 0.13
CA HIS A 183 -9.78 19.79 1.07
C HIS A 183 -8.77 20.92 1.35
N LEU A 184 -8.43 21.78 0.37
CA LEU A 184 -7.49 22.88 0.62
C LEU A 184 -8.04 23.91 1.61
N PRO A 185 -9.29 24.40 1.48
CA PRO A 185 -9.87 25.28 2.50
C PRO A 185 -9.93 24.64 3.89
N LEU A 186 -10.32 23.35 3.98
CA LEU A 186 -10.33 22.60 5.24
C LEU A 186 -8.95 22.59 5.90
N LEU A 187 -7.90 22.24 5.16
CA LEU A 187 -6.54 22.18 5.67
C LEU A 187 -5.98 23.56 6.03
N ALA A 188 -6.36 24.61 5.28
CA ALA A 188 -5.99 25.98 5.61
C ALA A 188 -6.66 26.45 6.92
N ASP A 189 -7.92 26.11 7.13
CA ASP A 189 -8.65 26.40 8.37
C ASP A 189 -8.07 25.61 9.54
N ALA A 190 -7.77 24.33 9.31
CA ALA A 190 -7.12 23.46 10.29
C ALA A 190 -5.73 24.01 10.69
N THR A 191 -4.96 24.51 9.73
CA THR A 191 -3.65 25.15 10.01
C THR A 191 -3.80 26.28 10.99
N ARG A 192 -4.75 27.22 10.75
CA ARG A 192 -4.99 28.34 11.68
C ARG A 192 -5.44 27.88 13.07
N ARG A 193 -6.38 26.90 13.10
CA ARG A 193 -6.88 26.34 14.37
C ARG A 193 -5.76 25.71 15.20
N LEU A 194 -4.87 24.96 14.59
CA LEU A 194 -3.77 24.27 15.31
C LEU A 194 -2.67 25.26 15.71
N ASP A 195 -2.37 26.26 14.86
CA ASP A 195 -1.44 27.35 15.19
C ASP A 195 -1.92 28.19 16.40
N ASP A 196 -3.20 28.55 16.45
CA ASP A 196 -3.82 29.21 17.59
C ASP A 196 -3.72 28.43 18.91
N LEU A 197 -3.58 27.09 18.80
CA LEU A 197 -3.36 26.18 19.92
C LEU A 197 -1.87 25.97 20.25
N GLY A 198 -0.96 26.63 19.55
CA GLY A 198 0.50 26.55 19.75
C GLY A 198 1.16 25.33 19.13
N LEU A 199 0.51 24.68 18.18
CA LEU A 199 1.09 23.58 17.41
C LEU A 199 1.72 24.09 16.10
N GLU A 200 2.80 23.51 15.70
CA GLU A 200 3.45 23.74 14.40
C GLU A 200 3.18 22.59 13.45
N MET A 201 3.14 22.89 12.16
CA MET A 201 2.88 21.90 11.11
C MET A 201 3.88 22.10 9.97
N ARG A 202 4.29 20.98 9.35
CA ARG A 202 5.11 20.94 8.14
C ARG A 202 4.56 19.89 7.17
N SER A 203 4.50 20.23 5.89
CA SER A 203 3.89 19.38 4.86
C SER A 203 4.75 19.24 3.63
N ALA A 204 4.73 18.05 3.02
CA ALA A 204 5.38 17.71 1.77
C ALA A 204 4.64 16.56 1.06
N TYR A 205 5.27 15.98 0.04
CA TYR A 205 4.76 14.81 -0.66
C TYR A 205 5.74 13.64 -0.58
N LEU A 206 5.19 12.43 -0.53
CA LEU A 206 5.93 11.17 -0.61
C LEU A 206 5.51 10.38 -1.85
N GLY A 207 6.49 9.77 -2.53
CA GLY A 207 6.22 8.80 -3.60
C GLY A 207 5.89 7.44 -3.01
N SER A 208 4.61 7.09 -2.92
CA SER A 208 4.17 5.79 -2.42
C SER A 208 4.62 4.64 -3.34
N PRO A 209 4.90 3.45 -2.80
CA PRO A 209 5.27 2.28 -3.60
C PRO A 209 4.09 1.67 -4.35
N THR A 210 2.85 2.06 -4.02
CA THR A 210 1.62 1.47 -4.53
C THR A 210 0.56 2.51 -4.84
N ARG A 211 -0.48 2.10 -5.56
CA ARG A 211 -1.63 2.92 -5.95
C ARG A 211 -2.89 2.07 -6.02
N GLY A 212 -4.00 2.60 -5.52
CA GLY A 212 -5.30 1.93 -5.59
C GLY A 212 -5.44 0.70 -4.71
N GLY A 213 -4.63 0.62 -3.64
CA GLY A 213 -4.64 -0.46 -2.67
C GLY A 213 -3.26 -1.00 -2.31
N GLN A 214 -3.22 -2.07 -1.52
CA GLN A 214 -2.00 -2.69 -0.99
C GLN A 214 -1.29 -1.81 0.05
N SER A 215 -2.04 -1.18 0.92
CA SER A 215 -1.58 -0.25 1.97
C SER A 215 -0.42 -0.80 2.80
N TRP A 216 -0.37 -2.14 3.04
CA TRP A 216 0.73 -2.78 3.76
C TRP A 216 2.10 -2.59 3.10
N LEU A 217 2.16 -2.37 1.77
CA LEU A 217 3.41 -2.08 1.07
C LEU A 217 3.93 -0.67 1.39
N ALA A 218 3.04 0.30 1.51
CA ALA A 218 3.37 1.65 1.94
C ALA A 218 3.83 1.65 3.41
N HIS A 219 3.08 1.01 4.30
CA HIS A 219 3.45 0.84 5.70
C HIS A 219 4.84 0.19 5.85
N ALA A 220 5.08 -0.90 5.12
CA ALA A 220 6.37 -1.58 5.13
C ALA A 220 7.50 -0.72 4.52
N THR A 221 7.23 0.04 3.47
CA THR A 221 8.20 0.97 2.86
C THR A 221 8.63 2.04 3.85
N PHE A 222 7.67 2.70 4.48
CA PHE A 222 7.90 3.72 5.50
C PHE A 222 8.70 3.17 6.68
N ALA A 223 8.29 2.01 7.20
CA ALA A 223 8.90 1.41 8.37
C ALA A 223 10.33 0.86 8.13
N ASN A 224 10.59 0.26 6.96
CA ASN A 224 11.88 -0.40 6.68
C ASN A 224 12.95 0.54 6.11
N GLY A 225 12.57 1.72 5.60
CA GLY A 225 13.51 2.59 4.87
C GLY A 225 13.99 1.97 3.55
N MET A 226 13.18 1.13 2.93
CA MET A 226 13.42 0.48 1.65
C MET A 226 12.12 0.40 0.84
N ARG A 227 12.21 0.62 -0.48
CA ARG A 227 11.01 0.57 -1.34
C ARG A 227 10.46 -0.84 -1.50
N VAL A 228 9.34 -1.10 -0.87
CA VAL A 228 8.59 -2.36 -0.88
C VAL A 228 7.39 -2.21 -1.82
N ASP A 229 7.61 -2.43 -3.12
CA ASP A 229 6.63 -2.19 -4.19
C ASP A 229 5.90 -3.46 -4.65
N GLY A 230 6.01 -4.54 -3.88
CA GLY A 230 5.33 -5.79 -4.18
C GLY A 230 5.57 -6.87 -3.15
N GLN A 231 4.76 -7.93 -3.24
CA GLN A 231 4.74 -9.00 -2.23
C GLN A 231 6.09 -9.71 -2.07
N ALA A 232 6.87 -9.87 -3.16
CA ALA A 232 8.18 -10.50 -3.07
C ALA A 232 9.18 -9.67 -2.24
N ARG A 233 9.19 -8.35 -2.42
CA ARG A 233 10.01 -7.45 -1.60
C ARG A 233 9.49 -7.35 -0.17
N TYR A 234 8.17 -7.40 0.03
CA TYR A 234 7.58 -7.46 1.37
C TYR A 234 8.09 -8.67 2.16
N GLN A 235 8.00 -9.86 1.56
CA GLN A 235 8.53 -11.08 2.18
C GLN A 235 10.06 -11.02 2.39
N ALA A 236 10.79 -10.46 1.43
CA ALA A 236 12.23 -10.28 1.54
C ALA A 236 12.61 -9.28 2.66
N ALA A 237 11.86 -8.20 2.83
CA ALA A 237 12.05 -7.24 3.92
C ALA A 237 11.85 -7.90 5.28
N LEU A 238 10.75 -8.63 5.47
CA LEU A 238 10.45 -9.35 6.71
C LEU A 238 11.51 -10.42 7.05
N ALA A 239 12.07 -11.09 6.03
CA ALA A 239 13.08 -12.13 6.20
C ALA A 239 14.52 -11.59 6.32
N SER A 240 14.74 -10.29 6.07
CA SER A 240 16.08 -9.71 5.96
C SER A 240 16.79 -9.53 7.31
N GLY A 241 16.02 -9.43 8.39
CA GLY A 241 16.52 -9.04 9.72
C GLY A 241 16.88 -7.55 9.85
N ARG A 242 16.61 -6.72 8.81
CA ARG A 242 16.75 -5.26 8.90
C ARG A 242 15.76 -4.71 9.91
N GLU A 243 16.24 -3.86 10.80
CA GLU A 243 15.40 -3.22 11.79
C GLU A 243 14.46 -2.18 11.15
N THR A 244 13.18 -2.30 11.43
CA THR A 244 12.21 -1.26 11.10
C THR A 244 12.37 -0.05 12.03
N LEU A 245 11.71 1.07 11.70
CA LEU A 245 11.59 2.23 12.59
C LEU A 245 11.06 1.82 13.99
N PHE A 246 10.14 0.85 14.04
CA PHE A 246 9.55 0.37 15.30
C PHE A 246 10.51 -0.50 16.11
N HIS A 247 11.34 -1.33 15.50
CA HIS A 247 12.42 -2.03 16.20
C HIS A 247 13.37 -1.03 16.85
N ILE A 248 13.78 -0.02 16.08
CA ILE A 248 14.67 1.04 16.56
C ILE A 248 14.02 1.84 17.68
N ALA A 249 12.75 2.24 17.54
CA ALA A 249 12.01 2.93 18.60
C ALA A 249 11.92 2.06 19.89
N GLY A 250 11.65 0.77 19.75
CA GLY A 250 11.59 -0.16 20.89
C GLY A 250 12.91 -0.20 21.66
N ARG A 251 14.05 -0.38 20.96
CA ARG A 251 15.37 -0.38 21.64
C ARG A 251 15.82 1.01 22.10
N SER A 252 15.18 2.08 21.60
CA SER A 252 15.36 3.45 22.08
C SER A 252 14.46 3.80 23.29
N GLY A 253 13.77 2.81 23.85
CA GLY A 253 13.00 2.94 25.09
C GLY A 253 11.51 3.26 24.90
N PHE A 254 11.00 3.32 23.66
CA PHE A 254 9.58 3.49 23.44
C PHE A 254 8.80 2.16 23.60
N HIS A 255 7.54 2.25 24.02
CA HIS A 255 6.58 1.18 23.84
C HIS A 255 6.05 1.23 22.41
N THR A 256 6.28 0.19 21.62
CA THR A 256 5.90 0.18 20.21
C THR A 256 4.57 -0.52 19.99
N ALA A 257 3.67 0.10 19.20
CA ALA A 257 2.34 -0.46 18.98
C ALA A 257 1.86 -0.29 17.55
N ALA A 258 0.96 -1.20 17.13
CA ALA A 258 0.18 -1.09 15.89
C ALA A 258 -1.31 -1.14 16.21
N VAL A 259 -2.06 -0.10 15.78
CA VAL A 259 -3.52 -0.03 15.87
C VAL A 259 -4.08 -0.23 14.47
N MET A 260 -4.67 -1.40 14.22
CA MET A 260 -4.95 -1.90 12.88
C MET A 260 -6.41 -2.36 12.73
N PRO A 261 -7.38 -1.42 12.67
CA PRO A 261 -8.80 -1.75 12.60
C PRO A 261 -9.22 -2.55 11.37
N ALA A 262 -8.43 -2.52 10.28
CA ALA A 262 -8.68 -3.37 9.10
C ALA A 262 -8.32 -4.84 9.29
N ILE A 263 -7.54 -5.18 10.30
CA ILE A 263 -7.09 -6.55 10.57
C ILE A 263 -8.18 -7.29 11.35
N THR A 264 -8.83 -8.24 10.68
CA THR A 264 -9.89 -9.09 11.25
C THR A 264 -9.47 -10.57 11.35
N LEU A 265 -8.29 -10.92 10.82
CA LEU A 265 -7.67 -12.25 10.86
C LEU A 265 -6.31 -12.15 11.55
N GLU A 266 -5.73 -13.30 11.89
CA GLU A 266 -4.36 -13.34 12.42
C GLU A 266 -3.36 -12.66 11.46
N TRP A 267 -2.48 -11.84 12.03
CA TRP A 267 -1.39 -11.15 11.31
C TRP A 267 -0.02 -11.54 11.90
N PRO A 268 0.48 -12.75 11.57
CA PRO A 268 1.73 -13.24 12.13
C PRO A 268 2.95 -12.40 11.73
N GLU A 269 2.91 -11.68 10.63
CA GLU A 269 3.98 -10.79 10.16
C GLU A 269 4.20 -9.58 11.08
N ALA A 270 3.22 -9.21 11.92
CA ALA A 270 3.35 -8.09 12.86
C ALA A 270 4.53 -8.26 13.84
N ALA A 271 4.80 -9.49 14.27
CA ALA A 271 5.94 -9.80 15.13
C ALA A 271 7.30 -9.49 14.47
N LEU A 272 7.34 -9.46 13.13
CA LEU A 272 8.54 -9.15 12.33
C LEU A 272 8.65 -7.66 11.99
N MET A 273 7.69 -6.84 12.44
CA MET A 273 7.67 -5.39 12.19
C MET A 273 8.17 -4.58 13.39
N GLY A 274 8.41 -5.22 14.53
CA GLY A 274 8.94 -4.55 15.72
C GLY A 274 7.88 -3.95 16.64
N PHE A 275 6.62 -4.38 16.54
CA PHE A 275 5.55 -3.98 17.46
C PHE A 275 5.52 -4.88 18.70
N GLU A 276 5.55 -4.27 19.88
CA GLU A 276 5.34 -4.96 21.15
C GLU A 276 3.86 -5.23 21.42
N THR A 277 2.99 -4.31 20.99
CA THR A 277 1.54 -4.43 21.09
C THR A 277 0.89 -4.30 19.72
N VAL A 278 -0.01 -5.21 19.39
CA VAL A 278 -0.82 -5.16 18.16
C VAL A 278 -2.29 -5.21 18.56
N LEU A 279 -3.04 -4.19 18.14
CA LEU A 279 -4.47 -4.06 18.38
C LEU A 279 -5.23 -4.20 17.04
N PRO A 280 -5.64 -5.41 16.65
CA PRO A 280 -6.53 -5.63 15.52
C PRO A 280 -7.97 -5.18 15.85
N ALA A 281 -8.89 -5.24 14.88
CA ALA A 281 -10.27 -4.79 15.05
C ALA A 281 -10.95 -5.34 16.32
N ALA A 282 -10.74 -6.62 16.62
CA ALA A 282 -11.37 -7.30 17.75
C ALA A 282 -10.95 -6.74 19.12
N ASP A 283 -9.74 -6.20 19.23
CA ASP A 283 -9.15 -5.73 20.49
C ASP A 283 -9.43 -4.25 20.76
N LEU A 284 -9.96 -3.51 19.77
CA LEU A 284 -10.31 -2.10 19.92
C LEU A 284 -11.62 -1.84 20.67
N GLY A 285 -12.41 -2.89 20.93
CA GLY A 285 -13.63 -2.82 21.74
C GLY A 285 -14.83 -2.16 21.05
N TYR A 286 -14.81 -2.01 19.73
CA TYR A 286 -15.94 -1.50 18.95
C TYR A 286 -17.10 -2.50 18.96
N ARG A 287 -18.31 -2.03 19.25
CA ARG A 287 -19.55 -2.83 19.27
C ARG A 287 -20.62 -2.32 18.31
N GLY A 288 -20.32 -1.22 17.62
CA GLY A 288 -21.20 -0.68 16.60
C GLY A 288 -21.25 -1.54 15.33
N LEU A 289 -22.14 -1.19 14.43
CA LEU A 289 -22.24 -1.80 13.11
C LEU A 289 -21.07 -1.34 12.23
N PRO A 290 -20.52 -2.22 11.37
CA PRO A 290 -19.47 -1.83 10.44
C PRO A 290 -20.03 -0.93 9.32
N PHE A 291 -19.18 -0.09 8.79
CA PHE A 291 -19.47 0.76 7.62
C PHE A 291 -19.07 -0.01 6.33
N ASN A 292 -19.78 -1.06 6.01
CA ASN A 292 -19.43 -2.06 4.97
C ASN A 292 -18.05 -2.72 5.26
N TRP A 293 -17.03 -2.43 4.46
CA TRP A 293 -15.68 -2.97 4.65
C TRP A 293 -14.88 -2.25 5.74
N VAL A 294 -15.32 -1.05 6.13
CA VAL A 294 -14.74 -0.28 7.23
C VAL A 294 -15.30 -0.81 8.54
N THR A 295 -14.47 -1.42 9.35
CA THR A 295 -14.89 -2.09 10.59
C THR A 295 -15.40 -1.14 11.66
N MET A 296 -14.82 0.08 11.72
CA MET A 296 -15.16 1.14 12.66
C MET A 296 -14.70 2.51 12.15
N PRO A 297 -15.32 3.61 12.60
CA PRO A 297 -14.88 4.96 12.28
C PRO A 297 -13.49 5.29 12.81
N ASP A 298 -12.73 6.14 12.09
CA ASP A 298 -11.39 6.61 12.49
C ASP A 298 -11.42 7.32 13.85
N GLN A 299 -12.48 8.07 14.15
CA GLN A 299 -12.64 8.71 15.45
C GLN A 299 -12.68 7.69 16.59
N PHE A 300 -13.36 6.58 16.41
CA PHE A 300 -13.37 5.50 17.40
C PHE A 300 -11.99 4.83 17.51
N THR A 301 -11.30 4.64 16.40
CA THR A 301 -9.94 4.09 16.36
C THR A 301 -8.97 4.94 17.18
N LEU A 302 -9.00 6.28 17.02
CA LEU A 302 -8.15 7.18 17.80
C LEU A 302 -8.56 7.26 19.27
N ALA A 303 -9.85 7.21 19.58
CA ALA A 303 -10.30 7.10 20.98
C ALA A 303 -9.87 5.78 21.63
N ALA A 304 -9.86 4.68 20.89
CA ALA A 304 -9.35 3.40 21.36
C ALA A 304 -7.84 3.42 21.57
N LEU A 305 -7.08 4.09 20.72
CA LEU A 305 -5.64 4.35 20.91
C LEU A 305 -5.38 5.04 22.25
N ASP A 306 -6.11 6.13 22.54
CA ASP A 306 -5.96 6.82 23.83
C ASP A 306 -6.31 5.89 25.00
N ARG A 307 -7.49 5.34 25.01
CA ARG A 307 -7.99 4.48 26.10
C ARG A 307 -7.09 3.27 26.40
N LEU A 308 -6.52 2.65 25.38
CA LEU A 308 -5.78 1.39 25.51
C LEU A 308 -4.27 1.58 25.69
N LEU A 309 -3.70 2.66 25.13
CA LEU A 309 -2.23 2.80 25.05
C LEU A 309 -1.70 4.11 25.66
N ARG A 310 -2.46 5.23 25.59
CA ARG A 310 -1.95 6.54 26.05
C ARG A 310 -2.45 6.91 27.43
N ASP A 311 -3.71 6.65 27.78
CA ASP A 311 -4.30 6.98 29.07
C ASP A 311 -3.81 6.06 30.22
N PRO A 312 -3.54 4.75 29.99
CA PRO A 312 -2.99 3.92 31.05
C PRO A 312 -1.62 4.42 31.50
N PRO A 313 -1.37 4.49 32.83
CA PRO A 313 -0.07 4.90 33.34
C PRO A 313 1.07 4.06 32.75
N SER A 314 2.05 4.74 32.18
CA SER A 314 3.23 4.11 31.60
C SER A 314 4.46 4.97 31.89
N ASP A 315 5.59 4.33 32.20
CA ASP A 315 6.91 4.94 32.32
C ASP A 315 7.64 5.03 30.96
N ARG A 316 7.03 4.47 29.89
CA ARG A 316 7.55 4.47 28.53
C ARG A 316 6.63 5.29 27.62
N ARG A 317 7.24 6.13 26.80
CA ARG A 317 6.54 6.86 25.72
C ARG A 317 6.09 5.90 24.64
N LEU A 318 4.97 6.20 24.02
CA LEU A 318 4.39 5.40 22.93
C LEU A 318 5.02 5.78 21.58
N PHE A 319 5.31 4.79 20.74
CA PHE A 319 5.59 4.95 19.31
C PHE A 319 4.62 4.04 18.55
N ALA A 320 3.53 4.60 18.04
CA ALA A 320 2.46 3.82 17.44
C ALA A 320 2.30 4.07 15.95
N GLN A 321 2.03 3.00 15.20
CA GLN A 321 1.45 3.05 13.86
C GLN A 321 -0.06 2.85 13.97
N VAL A 322 -0.83 3.72 13.33
CA VAL A 322 -2.29 3.65 13.30
C VAL A 322 -2.77 3.67 11.86
N ALA A 323 -3.60 2.73 11.47
CA ALA A 323 -4.30 2.77 10.20
C ALA A 323 -5.68 3.42 10.38
N LEU A 324 -5.93 4.52 9.68
CA LEU A 324 -7.23 5.19 9.61
C LEU A 324 -7.93 4.76 8.32
N ILE A 325 -9.03 4.04 8.46
CA ILE A 325 -9.62 3.26 7.35
C ILE A 325 -10.98 3.78 6.88
N SER A 326 -11.48 4.89 7.43
CA SER A 326 -12.80 5.41 7.05
C SER A 326 -12.89 5.86 5.59
N SER A 327 -11.76 6.15 4.98
CA SER A 327 -11.64 6.46 3.55
C SER A 327 -11.33 5.25 2.66
N HIS A 328 -11.52 4.03 3.17
CA HIS A 328 -11.45 2.79 2.37
C HIS A 328 -12.72 2.60 1.51
N ALA A 329 -12.54 2.10 0.29
CA ALA A 329 -13.69 1.70 -0.54
C ALA A 329 -14.59 0.70 0.21
N PRO A 330 -15.92 0.73 0.02
CA PRO A 330 -16.68 1.39 -1.05
C PRO A 330 -17.07 2.86 -0.80
N TRP A 331 -16.53 3.55 0.21
CA TRP A 331 -16.77 4.94 0.59
C TRP A 331 -18.24 5.28 0.94
N VAL A 332 -19.02 4.30 1.31
CA VAL A 332 -20.42 4.47 1.77
C VAL A 332 -20.77 3.37 2.76
N PRO A 333 -21.52 3.72 3.82
CA PRO A 333 -21.82 5.06 4.30
C PRO A 333 -20.58 5.75 4.88
N ILE A 334 -20.64 7.05 5.14
CA ILE A 334 -19.55 7.83 5.73
C ILE A 334 -19.99 8.27 7.13
N PRO A 335 -19.14 8.08 8.17
CA PRO A 335 -19.42 8.63 9.49
C PRO A 335 -19.27 10.15 9.52
N THR A 336 -19.81 10.77 10.55
CA THR A 336 -19.57 12.18 10.90
C THR A 336 -19.00 12.27 12.30
N LEU A 337 -18.21 13.31 12.56
CA LEU A 337 -17.68 13.56 13.90
C LEU A 337 -18.80 13.80 14.89
N ILE A 338 -18.62 13.23 16.08
CA ILE A 338 -19.47 13.47 17.25
C ILE A 338 -18.58 13.89 18.43
N PRO A 339 -19.13 14.43 19.53
CA PRO A 339 -18.34 14.70 20.71
C PRO A 339 -17.58 13.44 21.19
N TRP A 340 -16.30 13.58 21.50
CA TRP A 340 -15.43 12.45 21.90
C TRP A 340 -15.95 11.70 23.13
N ASP A 341 -16.59 12.40 24.05
CA ASP A 341 -17.15 11.83 25.26
C ASP A 341 -18.42 11.00 25.03
N ASP A 342 -19.06 11.16 23.85
CA ASP A 342 -20.27 10.44 23.47
C ASP A 342 -19.99 9.13 22.69
N LEU A 343 -18.73 8.84 22.39
CA LEU A 343 -18.33 7.66 21.58
C LEU A 343 -18.76 6.31 22.19
N GLY A 344 -18.70 6.21 23.52
CA GLY A 344 -19.06 5.00 24.25
C GLY A 344 -18.35 3.74 23.72
N ASP A 345 -19.13 2.72 23.43
CA ASP A 345 -18.65 1.49 22.80
C ASP A 345 -18.80 1.49 21.26
N GLY A 346 -19.12 2.61 20.66
CA GLY A 346 -19.29 2.79 19.22
C GLY A 346 -20.69 2.50 18.69
N THR A 347 -21.64 2.04 19.51
CA THR A 347 -23.04 1.81 19.08
C THR A 347 -23.77 3.09 18.66
N VAL A 348 -23.28 4.24 19.08
CA VAL A 348 -23.75 5.58 18.67
C VAL A 348 -23.65 5.78 17.14
N PHE A 349 -22.77 5.06 16.46
CA PHE A 349 -22.61 5.15 15.02
C PHE A 349 -23.56 4.28 14.21
N ASN A 350 -24.44 3.46 14.86
CA ASN A 350 -25.26 2.47 14.16
C ASN A 350 -26.23 3.09 13.13
N ASP A 351 -26.82 4.22 13.44
CA ASP A 351 -27.72 4.91 12.50
C ASP A 351 -26.96 5.45 11.28
N MET A 352 -25.73 5.93 11.48
CA MET A 352 -24.85 6.38 10.39
C MET A 352 -24.42 5.17 9.52
N ALA A 353 -24.08 4.03 10.13
CA ALA A 353 -23.68 2.82 9.41
C ALA A 353 -24.79 2.21 8.54
N GLN A 354 -26.06 2.54 8.86
CA GLN A 354 -27.24 2.10 8.10
C GLN A 354 -27.79 3.18 7.16
N SER A 355 -27.16 4.38 7.14
CA SER A 355 -27.63 5.52 6.36
C SER A 355 -27.16 5.49 4.91
N GLY A 356 -27.80 6.31 4.08
CA GLY A 356 -27.40 6.51 2.69
C GLY A 356 -27.74 5.36 1.76
N ASP A 357 -27.29 5.49 0.52
CA ASP A 357 -27.48 4.47 -0.51
C ASP A 357 -26.47 3.33 -0.36
N ARG A 358 -26.88 2.14 -0.78
CA ARG A 358 -26.01 0.96 -0.79
C ARG A 358 -24.86 1.10 -1.80
N PRO A 359 -23.71 0.43 -1.59
CA PRO A 359 -22.59 0.47 -2.53
C PRO A 359 -22.96 0.10 -3.96
N ASP A 360 -23.80 -0.93 -4.15
CA ASP A 360 -24.24 -1.39 -5.48
C ASP A 360 -25.11 -0.35 -6.23
N VAL A 361 -25.67 0.63 -5.54
CA VAL A 361 -26.41 1.76 -6.11
C VAL A 361 -25.44 2.90 -6.46
N VAL A 362 -24.57 3.29 -5.50
CA VAL A 362 -23.63 4.39 -5.68
C VAL A 362 -22.62 4.11 -6.78
N TRP A 363 -22.10 2.87 -6.84
CA TRP A 363 -21.07 2.46 -7.80
C TRP A 363 -21.54 2.33 -9.25
N ARG A 364 -22.82 2.57 -9.53
CA ARG A 364 -23.33 2.71 -10.92
C ARG A 364 -23.00 4.05 -11.55
N ASP A 365 -22.61 5.02 -10.74
CA ASP A 365 -22.32 6.39 -11.15
C ASP A 365 -20.96 6.81 -10.58
N HIS A 366 -19.98 6.99 -11.45
CA HIS A 366 -18.61 7.35 -11.07
C HIS A 366 -18.52 8.70 -10.37
N ASP A 367 -19.36 9.67 -10.71
CA ASP A 367 -19.34 10.99 -10.06
C ASP A 367 -19.86 10.89 -8.63
N ARG A 368 -20.87 10.05 -8.40
CA ARG A 368 -21.33 9.76 -7.04
C ARG A 368 -20.25 9.06 -6.21
N VAL A 369 -19.51 8.11 -6.79
CA VAL A 369 -18.40 7.44 -6.09
C VAL A 369 -17.32 8.44 -5.72
N ARG A 370 -16.99 9.36 -6.63
CA ARG A 370 -16.01 10.44 -6.38
C ARG A 370 -16.46 11.38 -5.26
N ASP A 371 -17.76 11.74 -5.23
CA ASP A 371 -18.34 12.53 -4.15
C ASP A 371 -18.18 11.82 -2.80
N GLN A 372 -18.47 10.53 -2.73
CA GLN A 372 -18.33 9.76 -1.51
C GLN A 372 -16.86 9.62 -1.08
N TYR A 373 -15.94 9.39 -2.02
CA TYR A 373 -14.51 9.43 -1.73
C TYR A 373 -14.07 10.78 -1.17
N ARG A 374 -14.51 11.90 -1.77
CA ARG A 374 -14.21 13.25 -1.29
C ARG A 374 -14.67 13.44 0.16
N LEU A 375 -15.92 13.07 0.46
CA LEU A 375 -16.49 13.15 1.81
C LEU A 375 -15.75 12.26 2.82
N SER A 376 -15.31 11.07 2.41
CA SER A 376 -14.58 10.17 3.29
C SER A 376 -13.20 10.69 3.65
N ILE A 377 -12.48 11.29 2.71
CA ILE A 377 -11.21 11.98 2.98
C ILE A 377 -11.44 13.21 3.86
N THR A 378 -12.50 13.99 3.61
CA THR A 378 -12.89 15.10 4.48
C THR A 378 -13.04 14.63 5.93
N TYR A 379 -13.82 13.57 6.17
CA TYR A 379 -14.00 13.00 7.50
C TYR A 379 -12.68 12.57 8.15
N ALA A 380 -11.82 11.87 7.40
CA ALA A 380 -10.53 11.42 7.93
C ALA A 380 -9.63 12.60 8.33
N LEU A 381 -9.57 13.65 7.50
CA LEU A 381 -8.80 14.86 7.79
C LEU A 381 -9.36 15.62 9.00
N GLU A 382 -10.67 15.84 9.06
CA GLU A 382 -11.33 16.46 10.20
C GLU A 382 -11.07 15.68 11.49
N THR A 383 -11.12 14.37 11.44
CA THR A 383 -10.84 13.48 12.58
C THR A 383 -9.42 13.68 13.11
N VAL A 384 -8.42 13.69 12.22
CA VAL A 384 -7.01 13.88 12.60
C VAL A 384 -6.77 15.28 13.18
N VAL A 385 -7.33 16.31 12.56
CA VAL A 385 -7.21 17.71 13.04
C VAL A 385 -7.87 17.88 14.42
N ASP A 386 -9.05 17.33 14.60
CA ASP A 386 -9.76 17.42 15.87
C ASP A 386 -9.05 16.64 16.98
N TYR A 387 -8.47 15.48 16.65
CA TYR A 387 -7.62 14.72 17.55
C TYR A 387 -6.36 15.49 17.96
N ALA A 388 -5.65 16.11 17.00
CA ALA A 388 -4.49 16.94 17.29
C ALA A 388 -4.84 18.14 18.20
N ALA A 389 -5.96 18.83 17.92
CA ALA A 389 -6.44 19.93 18.72
C ALA A 389 -6.81 19.50 20.16
N ARG A 390 -7.44 18.33 20.32
CA ARG A 390 -7.78 17.77 21.64
C ARG A 390 -6.54 17.56 22.53
N HIS A 391 -5.41 17.20 21.90
CA HIS A 391 -4.18 16.92 22.62
C HIS A 391 -3.19 18.08 22.67
N ALA A 392 -3.56 19.29 22.25
CA ALA A 392 -2.68 20.45 22.20
C ALA A 392 -2.04 20.82 23.55
N GLY A 393 -2.66 20.47 24.70
CA GLY A 393 -2.10 20.67 26.03
C GLY A 393 -0.89 19.80 26.38
N ASN A 394 -0.76 18.62 25.76
CA ASN A 394 0.39 17.71 25.83
C ASN A 394 0.51 16.95 24.49
N PRO A 395 0.96 17.65 23.43
CA PRO A 395 0.85 17.14 22.07
C PRO A 395 1.87 16.01 21.82
N PRO A 396 1.45 14.88 21.23
CA PRO A 396 2.38 13.93 20.63
C PRO A 396 2.99 14.52 19.36
N LEU A 397 4.08 13.93 18.87
CA LEU A 397 4.51 14.10 17.49
C LEU A 397 3.58 13.26 16.61
N ILE A 398 2.75 13.92 15.80
CA ILE A 398 1.86 13.24 14.85
C ILE A 398 2.45 13.32 13.45
N ILE A 399 2.63 12.17 12.82
CA ILE A 399 3.07 12.03 11.43
C ILE A 399 1.89 11.47 10.65
N VAL A 400 1.23 12.31 9.86
CA VAL A 400 0.10 11.92 9.01
C VAL A 400 0.60 11.60 7.62
N VAL A 401 0.30 10.43 7.11
CA VAL A 401 0.78 9.95 5.81
C VAL A 401 -0.38 9.36 5.02
N GLY A 402 -0.56 9.76 3.77
CA GLY A 402 -1.36 8.98 2.84
C GLY A 402 -0.65 7.64 2.54
N ASP A 403 -1.35 6.55 2.57
CA ASP A 403 -0.74 5.25 2.23
C ASP A 403 -0.55 5.07 0.73
N HIS A 404 -1.55 5.44 -0.06
CA HIS A 404 -1.50 5.44 -1.52
C HIS A 404 -2.55 6.38 -2.15
N GLN A 405 -2.35 6.70 -3.42
CA GLN A 405 -3.36 7.35 -4.25
C GLN A 405 -4.54 6.40 -4.48
N ALA A 406 -5.75 6.91 -4.49
CA ALA A 406 -6.93 6.12 -4.87
C ALA A 406 -6.81 5.54 -6.28
N ALA A 407 -7.67 4.58 -6.64
CA ALA A 407 -7.71 4.01 -7.99
C ALA A 407 -7.89 5.11 -9.05
N GLY A 408 -7.25 4.99 -10.22
CA GLY A 408 -7.13 6.07 -11.19
C GLY A 408 -8.46 6.67 -11.67
N PHE A 409 -9.53 5.85 -11.78
CA PHE A 409 -10.87 6.35 -12.17
C PHE A 409 -11.54 7.21 -11.09
N ILE A 410 -11.08 7.11 -9.83
CA ILE A 410 -11.49 7.95 -8.70
C ILE A 410 -10.53 9.13 -8.59
N ALA A 411 -9.24 8.87 -8.49
CA ALA A 411 -8.23 9.91 -8.29
C ALA A 411 -8.18 10.93 -9.42
N LEU A 412 -8.48 10.53 -10.66
CA LEU A 412 -8.30 11.36 -11.87
C LEU A 412 -6.84 11.82 -12.03
N ASP A 413 -5.93 11.12 -11.38
CA ASP A 413 -4.50 11.36 -11.32
C ASP A 413 -3.76 10.01 -11.29
N GLU A 414 -2.73 9.87 -12.13
CA GLU A 414 -1.95 8.63 -12.27
C GLU A 414 -0.68 8.62 -11.42
N ARG A 415 -0.34 9.73 -10.75
CA ARG A 415 0.84 9.82 -9.87
C ARG A 415 0.62 8.97 -8.62
N PRO A 416 1.65 8.30 -8.10
CA PRO A 416 1.56 7.55 -6.85
C PRO A 416 1.75 8.43 -5.60
N ASP A 417 1.85 9.75 -5.77
CA ASP A 417 2.24 10.68 -4.73
C ASP A 417 1.15 10.81 -3.66
N VAL A 418 1.56 10.93 -2.42
CA VAL A 418 0.68 11.09 -1.26
C VAL A 418 1.16 12.26 -0.41
N PRO A 419 0.26 13.01 0.25
CA PRO A 419 0.64 14.02 1.22
C PRO A 419 1.26 13.39 2.47
N VAL A 420 2.16 14.14 3.09
CA VAL A 420 2.68 13.89 4.44
C VAL A 420 2.67 15.16 5.25
N HIS A 421 2.22 15.06 6.50
CA HIS A 421 2.19 16.18 7.44
C HIS A 421 2.82 15.77 8.77
N LEU A 422 3.66 16.64 9.33
CA LEU A 422 4.11 16.52 10.71
C LEU A 422 3.42 17.62 11.53
N ILE A 423 2.82 17.23 12.65
CA ILE A 423 2.14 18.10 13.59
C ILE A 423 2.76 17.89 14.98
N GLY A 424 3.17 18.94 15.63
CA GLY A 424 3.75 18.84 16.96
C GLY A 424 4.10 20.21 17.54
N PRO A 425 4.77 20.26 18.69
CA PRO A 425 5.20 21.53 19.27
C PRO A 425 6.38 22.12 18.49
N PRO A 426 6.53 23.46 18.49
CA PRO A 426 7.53 24.15 17.68
C PRO A 426 8.97 23.71 17.96
N ASP A 427 9.32 23.47 19.21
CA ASP A 427 10.68 23.02 19.63
C ASP A 427 11.07 21.70 18.96
N LEU A 428 10.12 20.78 18.80
CA LEU A 428 10.35 19.50 18.15
C LEU A 428 10.43 19.64 16.62
N LEU A 429 9.54 20.44 16.01
CA LEU A 429 9.54 20.64 14.58
C LEU A 429 10.72 21.52 14.08
N ALA A 430 11.35 22.29 14.95
CA ALA A 430 12.61 23.00 14.63
C ALA A 430 13.72 22.06 14.14
N HIS A 431 13.70 20.77 14.56
CA HIS A 431 14.68 19.78 14.11
C HIS A 431 14.55 19.37 12.65
N ILE A 432 13.45 19.72 12.00
CA ILE A 432 13.20 19.39 10.58
C ILE A 432 13.15 20.59 9.65
N GLU A 433 13.51 21.79 10.11
CA GLU A 433 13.51 23.01 9.27
C GLU A 433 14.32 22.83 7.98
N GLN A 434 15.46 22.12 8.07
CA GLN A 434 16.35 21.85 6.93
C GLN A 434 15.71 20.92 5.86
N TRP A 435 14.58 20.29 6.12
CA TRP A 435 13.88 19.47 5.12
C TRP A 435 13.22 20.32 4.02
N GLY A 436 13.03 21.63 4.27
CA GLY A 436 12.41 22.55 3.33
C GLY A 436 10.93 22.26 3.07
N TRP A 437 10.26 21.64 4.05
CA TRP A 437 8.83 21.35 3.98
C TRP A 437 8.00 22.63 4.17
N THR A 438 6.87 22.68 3.50
CA THR A 438 5.95 23.83 3.60
C THR A 438 5.37 23.97 5.01
N PRO A 439 5.41 25.17 5.63
CA PRO A 439 4.69 25.43 6.86
C PRO A 439 3.17 25.28 6.69
N GLY A 440 2.50 24.70 7.70
CA GLY A 440 1.07 24.43 7.68
C GLY A 440 0.73 23.05 7.09
N LEU A 441 -0.57 22.80 6.87
CA LEU A 441 -1.11 21.53 6.36
C LEU A 441 -1.37 21.53 4.85
N VAL A 442 -1.22 22.67 4.18
CA VAL A 442 -1.33 22.76 2.72
C VAL A 442 0.07 22.75 2.11
N PRO A 443 0.53 21.66 1.48
CA PRO A 443 1.81 21.65 0.79
C PRO A 443 1.81 22.67 -0.35
N ALA A 444 2.88 23.43 -0.51
CA ALA A 444 3.06 24.33 -1.65
C ALA A 444 3.17 23.55 -2.98
N ASP A 445 2.91 24.22 -4.10
CA ASP A 445 3.03 23.59 -5.42
C ASP A 445 4.43 23.02 -5.71
N ASP A 446 5.46 23.67 -5.17
CA ASP A 446 6.87 23.30 -5.27
C ASP A 446 7.37 22.54 -4.03
N ALA A 447 6.48 22.09 -3.15
CA ALA A 447 6.86 21.29 -1.99
C ALA A 447 7.67 20.04 -2.41
N PRO A 448 8.67 19.64 -1.62
CA PRO A 448 9.50 18.48 -1.95
C PRO A 448 8.65 17.21 -2.15
N LEU A 449 8.95 16.46 -3.21
CA LEU A 449 8.49 15.09 -3.41
C LEU A 449 9.63 14.14 -3.08
N LEU A 450 9.51 13.40 -2.01
CA LEU A 450 10.53 12.50 -1.51
C LEU A 450 10.09 11.04 -1.71
N PRO A 451 11.00 10.10 -1.98
CA PRO A 451 10.69 8.68 -1.88
C PRO A 451 10.21 8.32 -0.46
N MET A 452 9.09 7.60 -0.35
CA MET A 452 8.53 7.25 0.97
C MET A 452 9.53 6.47 1.85
N GLU A 453 10.39 5.67 1.24
CA GLU A 453 11.44 4.92 1.92
C GLU A 453 12.48 5.80 2.63
N GLN A 454 12.60 7.08 2.31
CA GLN A 454 13.54 7.97 2.99
C GLN A 454 13.05 8.39 4.37
N MET A 455 11.75 8.29 4.66
CA MET A 455 11.17 8.80 5.90
C MET A 455 11.76 8.16 7.16
N ARG A 456 12.01 6.83 7.14
CA ARG A 456 12.66 6.16 8.28
C ARG A 456 13.98 6.83 8.66
N ASP A 457 14.85 6.96 7.70
CA ASP A 457 16.21 7.46 7.93
C ASP A 457 16.19 8.97 8.24
N MET A 458 15.33 9.74 7.57
CA MET A 458 15.13 11.17 7.87
C MET A 458 14.65 11.40 9.31
N LEU A 459 13.70 10.61 9.80
CA LEU A 459 13.22 10.70 11.19
C LEU A 459 14.34 10.35 12.18
N LEU A 460 15.09 9.28 11.91
CA LEU A 460 16.21 8.87 12.75
C LEU A 460 17.30 9.94 12.80
N ASP A 461 17.66 10.54 11.68
CA ASP A 461 18.69 11.59 11.62
C ASP A 461 18.23 12.89 12.31
N ALA A 462 17.00 13.34 12.08
CA ALA A 462 16.52 14.61 12.62
C ALA A 462 16.33 14.56 14.14
N PHE A 463 15.82 13.44 14.64
CA PHE A 463 15.47 13.29 16.04
C PHE A 463 16.53 12.56 16.88
N THR A 464 17.77 12.50 16.40
CA THR A 464 18.94 11.97 17.13
C THR A 464 19.99 13.06 17.30
N GLN A 465 20.60 13.17 18.49
CA GLN A 465 21.63 14.18 18.79
C GLN A 465 22.99 13.88 18.16
N ALA A 466 23.33 12.61 18.02
CA ALA A 466 24.61 12.21 17.44
C ALA A 466 24.54 12.19 15.90
N PRO A 467 25.55 12.73 15.20
CA PRO A 467 25.61 12.66 13.75
C PRO A 467 25.75 11.18 13.29
N PRO A 468 25.22 10.81 12.12
CA PRO A 468 25.34 9.45 11.61
C PRO A 468 26.81 9.05 11.46
N THR A 469 27.19 7.89 12.03
CA THR A 469 28.53 7.31 11.89
C THR A 469 28.59 6.44 10.62
N GLY A 470 28.54 7.03 9.45
CA GLY A 470 28.64 6.31 8.18
C GLY A 470 28.78 7.26 6.97
N PRO A 471 29.26 6.78 5.82
CA PRO A 471 29.32 7.59 4.64
C PRO A 471 27.90 8.02 4.22
N GLN A 472 27.71 9.34 4.06
CA GLN A 472 26.51 9.87 3.43
C GLN A 472 26.27 9.09 2.13
N LEU A 473 25.17 8.38 2.03
CA LEU A 473 24.73 7.77 0.78
C LEU A 473 24.53 8.91 -0.22
N GLY A 474 25.56 9.12 -1.03
CA GLY A 474 25.50 10.07 -2.14
C GLY A 474 24.24 9.77 -2.96
N GLY A 475 23.47 10.82 -3.20
CA GLY A 475 22.20 10.74 -3.92
C GLY A 475 22.36 9.88 -5.18
N ILE A 476 21.54 8.87 -5.30
CA ILE A 476 21.38 8.09 -6.53
C ILE A 476 20.80 9.08 -7.56
N PRO A 477 21.51 9.36 -8.68
CA PRO A 477 20.98 10.24 -9.70
C PRO A 477 19.66 9.68 -10.22
N PRO A 478 18.70 10.55 -10.62
CA PRO A 478 17.43 10.09 -11.17
C PRO A 478 17.72 9.21 -12.39
N ALA A 479 17.08 8.05 -12.45
CA ALA A 479 17.13 7.17 -13.60
C ALA A 479 16.60 7.93 -14.82
N ASN A 480 17.50 8.27 -15.75
CA ASN A 480 17.14 8.83 -17.03
C ASN A 480 16.15 7.88 -17.72
N GLY A 481 14.95 8.42 -17.99
CA GLY A 481 13.97 7.75 -18.82
C GLY A 481 14.52 7.53 -20.24
N GLY A 482 14.42 6.32 -20.71
CA GLY A 482 14.60 5.85 -22.06
C GLY A 482 13.65 4.69 -22.33
#